data_a9a1b8a378061ebd3d785c1026702f30
#
_entry.id   a9a1b8a378061ebd3d785c1026702f30
#
_cell.length_a   1.000
_cell.length_b   1.000
_cell.length_c   1.000
_cell.angle_alpha   90.00
_cell.angle_beta   90.00
_cell.angle_gamma   90.00
#
_symmetry.space_group_name_H-M   'P 1'
#
loop_
_entity.id
_entity.type
_entity.pdbx_description
1 polymer ?
#
loop_
_entity_poly.entity_id
_entity_poly.type
_entity_poly.pdbx_seq_one_letter_code
_entity_poly.pdbx_strand_id
1 'polypeptide(L)'
;MSKDIKDYPLVSLYKTVMDTTAFEQNPVLQVLFKINNGTYRHLVEPATKAFQEGNAELYAELKKKIPSFIISGTYEGGRKAENLKDYSGYLILDIDKLPKDEIKNYKQKIAGVPFTFACFISPSGVGLKIIVKVSSNPTEHLQAFNQLKAIYEKATGRI
;
A
#
# COMPACT_ATOMS: atom_id res chain seq x y z
N MET A 1 -6.38 26.37 3.72
CA MET A 1 -7.65 25.60 3.65
C MET A 1 -7.30 24.13 3.75
N SER A 2 -7.85 23.38 4.71
CA SER A 2 -7.69 21.92 4.78
C SER A 2 -8.46 21.30 3.61
N LYS A 3 -7.81 20.40 2.85
CA LYS A 3 -8.48 19.62 1.80
C LYS A 3 -9.51 18.68 2.44
N ASP A 4 -10.71 18.63 1.89
CA ASP A 4 -11.70 17.60 2.21
C ASP A 4 -11.19 16.23 1.72
N ILE A 5 -11.62 15.13 2.35
CA ILE A 5 -11.28 13.76 1.92
C ILE A 5 -11.62 13.51 0.45
N LYS A 6 -12.76 14.03 -0.01
CA LYS A 6 -13.23 13.90 -1.40
C LYS A 6 -12.36 14.62 -2.44
N ASP A 7 -11.49 15.56 -2.02
CA ASP A 7 -10.58 16.28 -2.91
C ASP A 7 -9.31 15.47 -3.23
N TYR A 8 -9.16 14.29 -2.64
CA TYR A 8 -8.05 13.39 -2.93
C TYR A 8 -8.39 12.49 -4.13
N PRO A 9 -7.38 12.14 -4.96
CA PRO A 9 -7.60 11.25 -6.11
C PRO A 9 -8.23 9.92 -5.72
N LEU A 10 -9.08 9.40 -6.62
CA LEU A 10 -9.69 8.09 -6.46
C LEU A 10 -8.70 6.97 -6.77
N VAL A 11 -8.87 5.85 -6.12
CA VAL A 11 -8.13 4.60 -6.34
C VAL A 11 -9.08 3.42 -6.38
N SER A 12 -8.76 2.41 -7.19
CA SER A 12 -9.58 1.20 -7.32
C SER A 12 -9.35 0.24 -6.14
N LEU A 13 -10.45 -0.24 -5.56
CA LEU A 13 -10.48 -1.26 -4.51
C LEU A 13 -11.03 -2.57 -5.06
N TYR A 14 -10.49 -3.67 -4.56
CA TYR A 14 -10.84 -5.04 -4.93
C TYR A 14 -11.17 -5.83 -3.67
N LYS A 15 -12.22 -6.65 -3.71
CA LYS A 15 -12.65 -7.46 -2.54
C LYS A 15 -11.56 -8.42 -2.10
N THR A 16 -10.80 -8.93 -3.06
CA THR A 16 -9.66 -9.83 -2.84
C THR A 16 -8.50 -9.49 -3.76
N VAL A 17 -7.32 -10.04 -3.51
CA VAL A 17 -6.17 -9.90 -4.41
C VAL A 17 -6.36 -10.62 -5.75
N MET A 18 -7.32 -11.53 -5.83
CA MET A 18 -7.61 -12.34 -7.03
C MET A 18 -8.59 -11.64 -7.98
N ASP A 19 -9.37 -10.68 -7.50
CA ASP A 19 -10.35 -9.99 -8.34
C ASP A 19 -9.66 -9.10 -9.38
N THR A 20 -10.15 -9.15 -10.59
CA THR A 20 -9.66 -8.29 -11.70
C THR A 20 -10.51 -7.04 -11.88
N THR A 21 -11.76 -7.07 -11.41
CA THR A 21 -12.68 -5.94 -11.48
C THR A 21 -12.76 -5.23 -10.14
N ALA A 22 -12.59 -3.92 -10.14
CA ALA A 22 -12.77 -3.09 -8.95
C ALA A 22 -14.24 -3.13 -8.52
N PHE A 23 -14.50 -3.31 -7.22
CA PHE A 23 -15.85 -3.25 -6.67
C PHE A 23 -16.22 -1.85 -6.17
N GLU A 24 -15.22 -1.03 -5.90
CA GLU A 24 -15.38 0.31 -5.35
C GLU A 24 -14.21 1.20 -5.78
N GLN A 25 -14.44 2.51 -5.86
CA GLN A 25 -13.41 3.52 -6.01
C GLN A 25 -13.55 4.51 -4.86
N ASN A 26 -12.46 4.76 -4.14
CA ASN A 26 -12.45 5.68 -2.99
C ASN A 26 -11.29 6.66 -3.09
N PRO A 27 -11.44 7.86 -2.50
CA PRO A 27 -10.31 8.76 -2.29
C PRO A 27 -9.18 8.03 -1.53
N VAL A 28 -7.94 8.24 -1.96
CA VAL A 28 -6.77 7.59 -1.34
C VAL A 28 -6.73 7.80 0.18
N LEU A 29 -7.09 9.00 0.64
CA LEU A 29 -7.11 9.30 2.07
C LEU A 29 -8.17 8.48 2.82
N GLN A 30 -9.32 8.23 2.22
CA GLN A 30 -10.36 7.37 2.82
C GLN A 30 -9.89 5.92 2.97
N VAL A 31 -9.16 5.39 1.97
CA VAL A 31 -8.56 4.05 2.06
C VAL A 31 -7.57 3.98 3.22
N LEU A 32 -6.71 4.98 3.37
CA LEU A 32 -5.74 5.06 4.47
C LEU A 32 -6.42 5.18 5.83
N PHE A 33 -7.52 5.93 5.94
CA PHE A 33 -8.34 5.96 7.17
C PHE A 33 -8.94 4.61 7.52
N LYS A 34 -9.49 3.87 6.53
CA LYS A 34 -10.01 2.51 6.75
C LYS A 34 -8.92 1.55 7.26
N ILE A 35 -7.68 1.70 6.80
CA ILE A 35 -6.53 0.93 7.29
C ILE A 35 -6.19 1.34 8.73
N ASN A 36 -6.05 2.63 8.99
CA ASN A 36 -5.62 3.16 10.28
C ASN A 36 -6.62 2.91 11.41
N ASN A 37 -7.93 3.00 11.14
CA ASN A 37 -8.97 2.77 12.13
C ASN A 37 -9.29 1.28 12.37
N GLY A 38 -8.62 0.37 11.66
CA GLY A 38 -8.77 -1.06 11.84
C GLY A 38 -10.01 -1.67 11.18
N THR A 39 -10.61 -1.03 10.17
CA THR A 39 -11.76 -1.57 9.42
C THR A 39 -11.52 -3.02 8.96
N TYR A 40 -10.29 -3.35 8.58
CA TYR A 40 -9.92 -4.68 8.09
C TYR A 40 -9.28 -5.58 9.15
N ARG A 41 -9.26 -5.16 10.42
CA ARG A 41 -8.57 -5.88 11.51
C ARG A 41 -8.99 -7.35 11.61
N HIS A 42 -10.29 -7.63 11.51
CA HIS A 42 -10.86 -8.98 11.60
C HIS A 42 -10.35 -9.94 10.50
N LEU A 43 -9.85 -9.41 9.37
CA LEU A 43 -9.21 -10.20 8.29
C LEU A 43 -7.68 -10.24 8.45
N VAL A 44 -7.08 -9.15 8.90
CA VAL A 44 -5.62 -9.00 9.01
C VAL A 44 -5.06 -9.77 10.20
N GLU A 45 -5.67 -9.69 11.38
CA GLU A 45 -5.16 -10.36 12.59
C GLU A 45 -5.02 -11.88 12.44
N PRO A 46 -6.00 -12.64 11.89
CA PRO A 46 -5.82 -14.07 11.66
C PRO A 46 -4.68 -14.38 10.68
N ALA A 47 -4.51 -13.57 9.63
CA ALA A 47 -3.40 -13.73 8.70
C ALA A 47 -2.05 -13.47 9.35
N THR A 48 -1.94 -12.39 10.15
CA THR A 48 -0.72 -12.08 10.91
C THR A 48 -0.38 -13.21 11.87
N LYS A 49 -1.36 -13.77 12.57
CA LYS A 49 -1.17 -14.90 13.51
C LYS A 49 -0.65 -16.13 12.77
N ALA A 50 -1.28 -16.53 11.66
CA ALA A 50 -0.84 -17.66 10.85
C ALA A 50 0.61 -17.50 10.36
N PHE A 51 0.99 -16.27 9.97
CA PHE A 51 2.37 -15.96 9.59
C PHE A 51 3.34 -16.14 10.76
N GLN A 52 3.01 -15.63 11.94
CA GLN A 52 3.83 -15.72 13.15
C GLN A 52 4.00 -17.16 13.66
N GLU A 53 3.00 -18.01 13.46
CA GLU A 53 3.02 -19.44 13.77
C GLU A 53 3.77 -20.28 12.72
N GLY A 54 4.27 -19.65 11.65
CA GLY A 54 4.98 -20.35 10.57
C GLY A 54 4.07 -21.15 9.64
N ASN A 55 2.74 -20.98 9.74
CA ASN A 55 1.77 -21.66 8.86
C ASN A 55 1.61 -20.90 7.54
N ALA A 56 2.54 -21.15 6.61
CA ALA A 56 2.62 -20.44 5.34
C ALA A 56 1.38 -20.67 4.45
N GLU A 57 0.80 -21.88 4.48
CA GLU A 57 -0.39 -22.23 3.69
C GLU A 57 -1.62 -21.46 4.18
N LEU A 58 -1.89 -21.51 5.48
CA LEU A 58 -3.00 -20.77 6.08
C LEU A 58 -2.83 -19.25 5.90
N TYR A 59 -1.60 -18.74 6.06
CA TYR A 59 -1.32 -17.33 5.80
C TYR A 59 -1.65 -16.93 4.36
N ALA A 60 -1.24 -17.73 3.37
CA ALA A 60 -1.52 -17.46 1.97
C ALA A 60 -3.03 -17.47 1.68
N GLU A 61 -3.78 -18.42 2.28
CA GLU A 61 -5.23 -18.47 2.16
C GLU A 61 -5.92 -17.25 2.76
N LEU A 62 -5.58 -16.90 4.00
CA LEU A 62 -6.19 -15.78 4.71
C LEU A 62 -5.83 -14.45 4.06
N LYS A 63 -4.59 -14.26 3.61
CA LYS A 63 -4.14 -13.06 2.91
C LYS A 63 -4.95 -12.79 1.63
N LYS A 64 -5.36 -13.84 0.91
CA LYS A 64 -6.20 -13.69 -0.30
C LYS A 64 -7.57 -13.08 0.00
N LYS A 65 -8.09 -13.22 1.22
CA LYS A 65 -9.40 -12.68 1.65
C LYS A 65 -9.35 -11.20 2.05
N ILE A 66 -8.16 -10.64 2.22
CA ILE A 66 -7.99 -9.23 2.58
C ILE A 66 -8.24 -8.36 1.34
N PRO A 67 -9.09 -7.33 1.44
CA PRO A 67 -9.26 -6.37 0.35
C PRO A 67 -7.94 -5.74 -0.08
N SER A 68 -7.80 -5.52 -1.38
CA SER A 68 -6.63 -4.90 -1.98
C SER A 68 -7.00 -3.61 -2.70
N PHE A 69 -6.05 -2.74 -2.91
CA PHE A 69 -6.22 -1.53 -3.68
C PHE A 69 -5.00 -1.27 -4.57
N ILE A 70 -5.21 -0.54 -5.67
CA ILE A 70 -4.12 -0.09 -6.53
C ILE A 70 -3.99 1.41 -6.34
N ILE A 71 -2.90 1.83 -5.68
CA ILE A 71 -2.71 3.23 -5.28
C ILE A 71 -2.49 4.16 -6.48
N SER A 72 -1.98 3.66 -7.59
CA SER A 72 -1.62 4.47 -8.76
C SER A 72 -2.82 5.05 -9.52
N GLY A 73 -4.05 4.63 -9.22
CA GLY A 73 -5.23 5.24 -9.84
C GLY A 73 -6.46 4.37 -9.88
N THR A 74 -7.39 4.75 -10.77
CA THR A 74 -8.59 3.99 -11.08
C THR A 74 -8.39 3.14 -12.32
N TYR A 75 -9.02 1.96 -12.35
CA TYR A 75 -8.86 0.97 -13.41
C TYR A 75 -10.23 0.45 -13.87
N GLU A 76 -10.40 0.25 -15.18
CA GLU A 76 -11.59 -0.34 -15.79
C GLU A 76 -11.21 -1.55 -16.65
N GLY A 77 -11.91 -2.68 -16.50
CA GLY A 77 -11.69 -3.89 -17.29
C GLY A 77 -10.47 -4.74 -16.89
N GLY A 78 -9.80 -4.38 -15.79
CA GLY A 78 -8.66 -5.16 -15.28
C GLY A 78 -7.65 -4.32 -14.52
N ARG A 79 -6.56 -4.98 -14.05
CA ARG A 79 -5.50 -4.34 -13.24
C ARG A 79 -4.24 -3.99 -14.03
N LYS A 80 -4.22 -4.23 -15.34
CA LYS A 80 -3.07 -3.93 -16.18
C LYS A 80 -2.93 -2.43 -16.45
N ALA A 81 -1.72 -1.98 -16.75
CA ALA A 81 -1.43 -0.58 -17.02
C ALA A 81 -2.31 0.00 -18.14
N GLU A 82 -2.63 -0.80 -19.16
CA GLU A 82 -3.52 -0.43 -20.27
C GLU A 82 -4.96 -0.11 -19.84
N ASN A 83 -5.38 -0.59 -18.67
CA ASN A 83 -6.70 -0.35 -18.09
C ASN A 83 -6.74 0.84 -17.11
N LEU A 84 -5.64 1.56 -16.96
CA LEU A 84 -5.59 2.76 -16.14
C LEU A 84 -6.47 3.84 -16.74
N LYS A 85 -7.48 4.31 -15.98
CA LYS A 85 -8.39 5.37 -16.37
C LYS A 85 -7.91 6.74 -15.88
N ASP A 86 -7.76 6.87 -14.58
CA ASP A 86 -7.28 8.10 -13.96
C ASP A 86 -6.07 7.81 -13.08
N TYR A 87 -4.99 8.53 -13.33
CA TYR A 87 -3.76 8.40 -12.55
C TYR A 87 -3.85 9.22 -11.27
N SER A 88 -3.53 8.62 -10.14
CA SER A 88 -3.66 9.26 -8.83
C SER A 88 -2.50 10.19 -8.45
N GLY A 89 -1.32 10.00 -9.03
CA GLY A 89 -0.09 10.65 -8.58
C GLY A 89 0.44 10.09 -7.25
N TYR A 90 0.11 8.84 -6.92
CA TYR A 90 0.67 8.14 -5.75
C TYR A 90 1.37 6.85 -6.18
N LEU A 91 2.43 6.52 -5.44
CA LEU A 91 3.21 5.30 -5.56
C LEU A 91 3.21 4.54 -4.23
N ILE A 92 3.37 3.23 -4.30
CA ILE A 92 3.58 2.37 -3.13
C ILE A 92 4.90 1.64 -3.25
N LEU A 93 5.66 1.62 -2.15
CA LEU A 93 6.88 0.83 -2.00
C LEU A 93 6.67 -0.14 -0.84
N ASP A 94 7.26 -1.32 -0.95
CA ASP A 94 7.19 -2.36 0.06
C ASP A 94 8.58 -2.67 0.63
N ILE A 95 8.67 -2.75 1.95
CA ILE A 95 9.83 -3.31 2.65
C ILE A 95 9.36 -4.57 3.36
N ASP A 96 9.90 -5.71 2.97
CA ASP A 96 9.50 -7.00 3.50
C ASP A 96 10.54 -7.59 4.47
N LYS A 97 10.11 -8.58 5.27
CA LYS A 97 10.97 -9.39 6.14
C LYS A 97 11.83 -8.57 7.11
N LEU A 98 11.24 -7.53 7.69
CA LEU A 98 11.87 -6.75 8.74
C LEU A 98 11.91 -7.53 10.06
N PRO A 99 12.99 -7.41 10.87
CA PRO A 99 12.96 -7.87 12.25
C PRO A 99 11.80 -7.18 12.99
N LYS A 100 11.01 -7.97 13.74
CA LYS A 100 9.80 -7.50 14.41
C LYS A 100 10.06 -6.35 15.39
N ASP A 101 11.17 -6.43 16.09
CA ASP A 101 11.64 -5.42 17.04
C ASP A 101 12.14 -4.13 16.39
N GLU A 102 12.53 -4.18 15.12
CA GLU A 102 13.01 -3.01 14.37
C GLU A 102 11.92 -2.25 13.59
N ILE A 103 10.71 -2.78 13.45
CA ILE A 103 9.64 -2.16 12.65
C ILE A 103 9.40 -0.71 13.05
N LYS A 104 9.39 -0.41 14.35
CA LYS A 104 9.21 0.95 14.87
C LYS A 104 10.32 1.89 14.41
N ASN A 105 11.57 1.42 14.45
CA ASN A 105 12.74 2.17 14.00
C ASN A 105 12.65 2.47 12.48
N TYR A 106 12.32 1.45 11.68
CA TYR A 106 12.12 1.65 10.23
C TYR A 106 11.00 2.63 9.93
N LYS A 107 9.86 2.56 10.64
CA LYS A 107 8.79 3.55 10.49
C LYS A 107 9.25 4.97 10.79
N GLN A 108 10.08 5.17 11.81
CA GLN A 108 10.62 6.49 12.14
C GLN A 108 11.55 7.01 11.05
N LYS A 109 12.45 6.16 10.51
CA LYS A 109 13.33 6.53 9.39
C LYS A 109 12.51 6.94 8.15
N ILE A 110 11.48 6.15 7.82
CA ILE A 110 10.57 6.42 6.70
C ILE A 110 9.80 7.73 6.90
N ALA A 111 9.29 7.97 8.12
CA ALA A 111 8.59 9.22 8.44
C ALA A 111 9.51 10.46 8.38
N GLY A 112 10.81 10.29 8.51
CA GLY A 112 11.81 11.35 8.33
C GLY A 112 12.07 11.72 6.87
N VAL A 113 11.58 10.95 5.89
CA VAL A 113 11.68 11.29 4.46
C VAL A 113 10.55 12.29 4.11
N PRO A 114 10.88 13.52 3.66
CA PRO A 114 9.91 14.63 3.59
C PRO A 114 8.69 14.43 2.70
N PHE A 115 8.77 13.53 1.72
CA PHE A 115 7.69 13.23 0.78
C PHE A 115 6.92 11.94 1.09
N THR A 116 7.19 11.29 2.23
CA THR A 116 6.37 10.18 2.71
C THR A 116 4.97 10.67 3.05
N PHE A 117 3.97 10.17 2.32
CA PHE A 117 2.57 10.51 2.56
C PHE A 117 1.95 9.66 3.66
N ALA A 118 2.22 8.35 3.66
CA ALA A 118 1.78 7.42 4.69
C ALA A 118 2.72 6.20 4.78
N CYS A 119 2.74 5.56 5.95
CA CYS A 119 3.44 4.30 6.15
C CYS A 119 2.64 3.42 7.13
N PHE A 120 2.38 2.17 6.73
CA PHE A 120 1.65 1.20 7.55
C PHE A 120 2.22 -0.21 7.46
N ILE A 121 1.89 -1.04 8.46
CA ILE A 121 2.39 -2.42 8.56
C ILE A 121 1.62 -3.31 7.60
N SER A 122 2.34 -4.20 6.89
CA SER A 122 1.73 -5.21 6.02
C SER A 122 1.02 -6.32 6.81
N PRO A 123 0.13 -7.11 6.18
CA PRO A 123 -0.59 -8.19 6.86
C PRO A 123 0.28 -9.29 7.48
N SER A 124 1.55 -9.43 7.08
CA SER A 124 2.49 -10.35 7.75
C SER A 124 2.94 -9.88 9.14
N GLY A 125 2.77 -8.59 9.44
CA GLY A 125 3.27 -7.97 10.67
C GLY A 125 4.78 -7.68 10.66
N VAL A 126 5.50 -8.06 9.60
CA VAL A 126 6.96 -7.91 9.47
C VAL A 126 7.37 -7.19 8.17
N GLY A 127 6.46 -6.43 7.58
CA GLY A 127 6.73 -5.59 6.43
C GLY A 127 6.08 -4.22 6.58
N LEU A 128 6.55 -3.25 5.81
CA LEU A 128 6.03 -1.89 5.75
C LEU A 128 5.63 -1.53 4.33
N LYS A 129 4.51 -0.85 4.20
CA LYS A 129 4.04 -0.24 2.95
C LYS A 129 4.17 1.26 3.07
N ILE A 130 4.82 1.86 2.08
CA ILE A 130 5.14 3.29 2.05
C ILE A 130 4.38 3.91 0.89
N ILE A 131 3.53 4.88 1.17
CA ILE A 131 2.81 5.65 0.16
C ILE A 131 3.52 6.99 -0.03
N VAL A 132 3.81 7.31 -1.28
CA VAL A 132 4.48 8.54 -1.68
C VAL A 132 3.65 9.26 -2.72
N LYS A 133 3.48 10.57 -2.53
CA LYS A 133 2.89 11.43 -3.56
C LYS A 133 3.97 11.86 -4.55
N VAL A 134 3.68 11.74 -5.85
CA VAL A 134 4.60 12.11 -6.93
C VAL A 134 3.94 13.10 -7.89
N SER A 135 4.76 13.85 -8.61
CA SER A 135 4.34 14.75 -9.68
C SER A 135 4.51 14.14 -11.09
N SER A 136 4.97 12.87 -11.16
CA SER A 136 5.11 12.16 -12.43
C SER A 136 3.76 11.91 -13.10
N ASN A 137 3.76 11.78 -14.40
CA ASN A 137 2.62 11.31 -15.20
C ASN A 137 2.66 9.76 -15.32
N PRO A 138 1.62 9.13 -15.90
CA PRO A 138 1.56 7.66 -16.02
C PRO A 138 2.75 7.05 -16.77
N THR A 139 3.29 7.72 -17.77
CA THR A 139 4.42 7.19 -18.58
C THR A 139 5.75 7.24 -17.83
N GLU A 140 5.86 8.11 -16.83
CA GLU A 140 7.03 8.28 -15.96
C GLU A 140 6.94 7.46 -14.67
N HIS A 141 5.83 6.73 -14.46
CA HIS A 141 5.56 6.01 -13.21
C HIS A 141 6.70 5.06 -12.80
N LEU A 142 7.22 4.28 -13.74
CA LEU A 142 8.32 3.34 -13.47
C LEU A 142 9.62 4.08 -13.12
N GLN A 143 9.91 5.18 -13.79
CA GLN A 143 11.10 6.00 -13.50
C GLN A 143 11.00 6.60 -12.10
N ALA A 144 9.84 7.18 -11.75
CA ALA A 144 9.58 7.72 -10.42
C ALA A 144 9.70 6.63 -9.33
N PHE A 145 9.16 5.42 -9.59
CA PHE A 145 9.29 4.28 -8.68
C PHE A 145 10.76 3.93 -8.43
N ASN A 146 11.59 3.82 -9.47
CA ASN A 146 13.01 3.48 -9.34
C ASN A 146 13.80 4.56 -8.57
N GLN A 147 13.50 5.83 -8.79
CA GLN A 147 14.10 6.94 -8.04
C GLN A 147 13.74 6.87 -6.55
N LEU A 148 12.46 6.68 -6.23
CA LEU A 148 11.98 6.55 -4.86
C LEU A 148 12.57 5.33 -4.18
N LYS A 149 12.62 4.19 -4.87
CA LYS A 149 13.27 2.98 -4.36
C LYS A 149 14.69 3.28 -3.88
N ALA A 150 15.52 3.92 -4.71
CA ALA A 150 16.90 4.27 -4.36
C ALA A 150 16.97 5.21 -3.14
N ILE A 151 16.04 6.17 -3.01
CA ILE A 151 16.00 7.09 -1.87
C ILE A 151 15.65 6.35 -0.57
N TYR A 152 14.60 5.52 -0.57
CA TYR A 152 14.20 4.78 0.61
C TYR A 152 15.20 3.67 0.97
N GLU A 153 15.84 3.05 -0.02
CA GLU A 153 16.94 2.11 0.20
C GLU A 153 18.11 2.80 0.91
N LYS A 154 18.49 4.00 0.49
CA LYS A 154 19.52 4.81 1.17
C LYS A 154 19.10 5.17 2.60
N ALA A 155 17.84 5.52 2.84
CA ALA A 155 17.33 5.91 4.15
C ALA A 155 17.20 4.73 5.12
N THR A 156 16.88 3.54 4.61
CA THR A 156 16.56 2.37 5.43
C THR A 156 17.60 1.25 5.36
N GLY A 157 18.41 1.22 4.31
CA GLY A 157 19.30 0.09 3.97
C GLY A 157 18.55 -1.09 3.34
N ARG A 158 17.26 -0.93 3.01
CA ARG A 158 16.37 -2.00 2.49
C ARG A 158 15.27 -1.43 1.60
N ILE A 159 15.01 -2.08 0.50
CA ILE A 159 13.74 -2.13 -0.27
C ILE A 159 13.74 -3.36 -1.16
#